data_aa249cb8903e4a618be18690221c6436
#
_entry.id   aa249cb8903e4a618be18690221c6436
#
_cell.length_a   1.000
_cell.length_b   1.000
_cell.length_c   1.000
_cell.angle_alpha   90.00
_cell.angle_beta   90.00
_cell.angle_gamma   90.00
#
_symmetry.space_group_name_H-M   'P 1'
#
loop_
_entity.id
_entity.type
_entity.pdbx_description
1 polymer ?
#
loop_
_entity_poly.entity_id
_entity_poly.type
_entity_poly.pdbx_seq_one_letter_code
_entity_poly.pdbx_strand_id
1 'polypeptide(L)'
;HVDKGRLQNLSTRLESPTPRVDLGLALRGVASAAIDLSDGLLDDLAHVLKASQKGAQLKVLDMLQSQLVSEDLRTLAPDQALKLMLQGGDDYELLFTAPKSKAQALKAIAQELNLPLTVIGQVTENAGIELLHASNLLDTETLKSLGSYDHFV
;
A
#
# COMPACT_ATOMS: atom_id res chain seq x y z
N HIS A 1 -2.97 -27.79 -6.86
CA HIS A 1 -2.05 -27.70 -8.02
C HIS A 1 -1.92 -26.23 -8.38
N VAL A 2 -0.82 -25.61 -8.02
CA VAL A 2 -0.51 -24.26 -8.49
C VAL A 2 -0.06 -24.39 -9.93
N ASP A 3 -0.66 -23.61 -10.83
CA ASP A 3 -0.30 -23.58 -12.23
C ASP A 3 1.16 -23.12 -12.38
N LYS A 4 1.97 -23.89 -13.13
CA LYS A 4 3.40 -23.58 -13.37
C LYS A 4 3.60 -22.20 -14.00
N GLY A 5 2.69 -21.75 -14.86
CA GLY A 5 2.74 -20.43 -15.47
C GLY A 5 2.52 -19.30 -14.44
N ARG A 6 1.62 -19.50 -13.49
CA ARG A 6 1.39 -18.56 -12.38
C ARG A 6 2.60 -18.46 -11.46
N LEU A 7 3.20 -19.60 -11.09
CA LEU A 7 4.44 -19.60 -10.29
C LEU A 7 5.57 -18.85 -10.99
N GLN A 8 5.72 -19.03 -12.29
CA GLN A 8 6.76 -18.36 -13.06
C GLN A 8 6.56 -16.84 -13.11
N ASN A 9 5.32 -16.37 -13.23
CA ASN A 9 5.00 -14.94 -13.20
C ASN A 9 5.29 -14.33 -11.82
N LEU A 10 4.92 -15.02 -10.74
CA LEU A 10 5.20 -14.57 -9.37
C LEU A 10 6.72 -14.54 -9.11
N SER A 11 7.46 -15.58 -9.49
CA SER A 11 8.92 -15.62 -9.35
C SER A 11 9.59 -14.50 -10.14
N THR A 12 9.16 -14.26 -11.38
CA THR A 12 9.73 -13.18 -12.21
C THR A 12 9.54 -11.82 -11.56
N ARG A 13 8.37 -11.56 -10.97
CA ARG A 13 8.11 -10.29 -10.29
C ARG A 13 8.95 -10.11 -9.03
N LEU A 14 9.17 -11.19 -8.29
CA LEU A 14 10.02 -11.19 -7.09
C LEU A 14 11.50 -11.04 -7.43
N GLU A 15 11.98 -11.79 -8.45
CA GLU A 15 13.40 -11.81 -8.83
C GLU A 15 13.83 -10.59 -9.66
N SER A 16 12.89 -9.97 -10.37
CA SER A 16 13.15 -8.84 -11.27
C SER A 16 12.01 -7.81 -11.23
N PRO A 17 11.82 -7.12 -10.09
CA PRO A 17 10.79 -6.10 -9.96
C PRO A 17 11.00 -4.96 -10.95
N THR A 18 9.92 -4.42 -11.50
CA THR A 18 9.98 -3.27 -12.42
C THR A 18 10.06 -1.97 -11.62
N PRO A 19 11.19 -1.24 -11.64
CA PRO A 19 11.31 0.03 -10.92
C PRO A 19 10.29 1.06 -11.45
N ARG A 20 9.62 1.77 -10.55
CA ARG A 20 8.61 2.78 -10.88
C ARG A 20 9.23 4.18 -11.10
N VAL A 21 10.33 4.24 -11.86
CA VAL A 21 11.09 5.48 -12.12
C VAL A 21 10.22 6.53 -12.79
N ASP A 22 9.47 6.17 -13.85
CA ASP A 22 8.62 7.10 -14.58
C ASP A 22 7.53 7.69 -13.69
N LEU A 23 6.93 6.87 -12.82
CA LEU A 23 5.98 7.35 -11.82
C LEU A 23 6.66 8.30 -10.84
N GLY A 24 7.83 7.97 -10.32
CA GLY A 24 8.58 8.82 -9.41
C GLY A 24 8.91 10.18 -10.02
N LEU A 25 9.27 10.22 -11.32
CA LEU A 25 9.51 11.47 -12.05
C LEU A 25 8.23 12.28 -12.23
N ALA A 26 7.12 11.63 -12.60
CA ALA A 26 5.83 12.29 -12.81
C ALA A 26 5.22 12.84 -11.52
N LEU A 27 5.53 12.25 -10.36
CA LEU A 27 5.06 12.70 -9.05
C LEU A 27 5.76 13.97 -8.54
N ARG A 28 6.83 14.45 -9.18
CA ARG A 28 7.50 15.69 -8.78
C ARG A 28 6.56 16.89 -8.82
N GLY A 29 6.45 17.63 -7.70
CA GLY A 29 5.54 18.75 -7.55
C GLY A 29 4.05 18.36 -7.47
N VAL A 30 3.75 17.08 -7.45
CA VAL A 30 2.39 16.52 -7.24
C VAL A 30 2.29 15.83 -5.90
N ALA A 31 3.19 14.88 -5.60
CA ALA A 31 3.27 14.23 -4.30
C ALA A 31 3.91 15.13 -3.24
N SER A 32 3.50 14.95 -1.98
CA SER A 32 4.09 15.60 -0.80
C SER A 32 5.22 14.76 -0.21
N ALA A 33 5.11 13.44 -0.27
CA ALA A 33 6.12 12.47 0.13
C ALA A 33 5.95 11.20 -0.71
N ALA A 34 7.03 10.45 -0.88
CA ALA A 34 7.02 9.15 -1.56
C ALA A 34 8.12 8.26 -0.99
N ILE A 35 7.86 6.95 -0.96
CA ILE A 35 8.79 5.90 -0.58
C ILE A 35 8.49 4.67 -1.44
N ASP A 36 9.47 3.83 -1.70
CA ASP A 36 9.26 2.50 -2.26
C ASP A 36 8.82 1.51 -1.17
N LEU A 37 8.11 0.47 -1.56
CA LEU A 37 7.66 -0.59 -0.66
C LEU A 37 8.69 -1.73 -0.68
N SER A 38 9.55 -1.76 0.34
CA SER A 38 10.61 -2.76 0.52
C SER A 38 10.37 -3.66 1.72
N ASP A 39 9.98 -3.09 2.85
CA ASP A 39 9.81 -3.80 4.13
C ASP A 39 8.35 -4.17 4.40
N GLY A 40 7.45 -3.61 3.62
CA GLY A 40 6.01 -3.79 3.71
C GLY A 40 5.26 -2.48 3.94
N LEU A 41 3.98 -2.47 3.54
CA LEU A 41 3.19 -1.24 3.51
C LEU A 41 3.14 -0.52 4.86
N LEU A 42 2.98 -1.24 5.97
CA LEU A 42 2.87 -0.60 7.29
C LEU A 42 4.21 -0.01 7.74
N ASP A 43 5.32 -0.71 7.53
CA ASP A 43 6.64 -0.26 7.94
C ASP A 43 7.09 0.95 7.12
N ASP A 44 6.99 0.88 5.80
CA ASP A 44 7.36 1.98 4.93
C ASP A 44 6.47 3.22 5.12
N LEU A 45 5.16 3.00 5.35
CA LEU A 45 4.25 4.09 5.71
C LEU A 45 4.66 4.73 7.04
N ALA A 46 5.02 3.92 8.04
CA ALA A 46 5.44 4.41 9.35
C ALA A 46 6.67 5.33 9.24
N HIS A 47 7.64 4.99 8.37
CA HIS A 47 8.80 5.86 8.11
C HIS A 47 8.39 7.23 7.56
N VAL A 48 7.48 7.27 6.58
CA VAL A 48 6.97 8.54 6.00
C VAL A 48 6.22 9.35 7.06
N LEU A 49 5.36 8.70 7.84
CA LEU A 49 4.53 9.37 8.86
C LEU A 49 5.39 9.93 10.00
N LYS A 50 6.37 9.17 10.46
CA LYS A 50 7.32 9.61 11.50
C LYS A 50 8.11 10.84 11.04
N ALA A 51 8.66 10.81 9.83
CA ALA A 51 9.39 11.94 9.26
C ALA A 51 8.52 13.20 9.09
N SER A 52 7.22 13.00 8.86
CA SER A 52 6.25 14.07 8.66
C SER A 52 5.53 14.51 9.94
N GLN A 53 5.74 13.82 11.06
CA GLN A 53 5.02 13.99 12.34
C GLN A 53 3.49 13.91 12.15
N LYS A 54 3.02 12.92 11.40
CA LYS A 54 1.62 12.69 11.05
C LYS A 54 1.22 11.25 11.37
N GLY A 55 -0.06 10.97 11.23
CA GLY A 55 -0.60 9.61 11.22
C GLY A 55 -1.34 9.32 9.92
N ALA A 56 -1.96 8.16 9.86
CA ALA A 56 -2.77 7.75 8.72
C ALA A 56 -3.95 6.87 9.12
N GLN A 57 -4.99 6.91 8.29
CA GLN A 57 -6.10 5.97 8.31
C GLN A 57 -6.12 5.21 6.99
N LEU A 58 -5.99 3.88 7.04
CA LEU A 58 -6.02 3.00 5.87
C LEU A 58 -7.39 2.33 5.76
N LYS A 59 -7.94 2.31 4.55
CA LYS A 59 -9.22 1.67 4.21
C LYS A 59 -8.98 0.24 3.72
N VAL A 60 -8.88 -0.68 4.66
CA VAL A 60 -8.48 -2.06 4.38
C VAL A 60 -9.41 -2.78 3.41
N LEU A 61 -10.73 -2.59 3.54
CA LEU A 61 -11.70 -3.23 2.65
C LEU A 61 -11.57 -2.71 1.21
N ASP A 62 -11.42 -1.39 1.05
CA ASP A 62 -11.24 -0.76 -0.27
C ASP A 62 -9.95 -1.27 -0.92
N MET A 63 -8.89 -1.47 -0.12
CA MET A 63 -7.62 -2.03 -0.59
C MET A 63 -7.78 -3.46 -1.08
N LEU A 64 -8.41 -4.34 -0.28
CA LEU A 64 -8.67 -5.74 -0.64
C LEU A 64 -9.52 -5.90 -1.92
N GLN A 65 -10.42 -4.96 -2.17
CA GLN A 65 -11.29 -4.96 -3.35
C GLN A 65 -10.66 -4.26 -4.57
N SER A 66 -9.57 -3.54 -4.37
CA SER A 66 -8.91 -2.76 -5.42
C SER A 66 -8.08 -3.62 -6.37
N GLN A 67 -7.59 -3.00 -7.45
CA GLN A 67 -6.66 -3.63 -8.40
C GLN A 67 -5.25 -3.85 -7.82
N LEU A 68 -4.95 -3.36 -6.62
CA LEU A 68 -3.69 -3.63 -5.92
C LEU A 68 -3.52 -5.11 -5.58
N VAL A 69 -4.64 -5.79 -5.33
CA VAL A 69 -4.64 -7.19 -4.88
C VAL A 69 -4.72 -8.11 -6.08
N SER A 70 -3.72 -8.98 -6.22
CA SER A 70 -3.69 -10.00 -7.28
C SER A 70 -4.86 -11.00 -7.13
N GLU A 71 -5.23 -11.65 -8.23
CA GLU A 71 -6.23 -12.71 -8.18
C GLU A 71 -5.82 -13.85 -7.24
N ASP A 72 -4.52 -14.17 -7.19
CA ASP A 72 -3.99 -15.18 -6.28
C ASP A 72 -4.22 -14.84 -4.82
N LEU A 73 -3.94 -13.59 -4.44
CA LEU A 73 -4.16 -13.11 -3.08
C LEU A 73 -5.65 -13.16 -2.69
N ARG A 74 -6.55 -12.90 -3.63
CA ARG A 74 -8.02 -12.99 -3.42
C ARG A 74 -8.53 -14.40 -3.18
N THR A 75 -7.76 -15.43 -3.54
CA THR A 75 -8.12 -16.84 -3.26
C THR A 75 -7.80 -17.26 -1.84
N LEU A 76 -7.01 -16.49 -1.10
CA LEU A 76 -6.66 -16.75 0.28
C LEU A 76 -7.81 -16.39 1.24
N ALA A 77 -7.75 -16.91 2.45
CA ALA A 77 -8.62 -16.43 3.52
C ALA A 77 -8.40 -14.92 3.75
N PRO A 78 -9.45 -14.14 4.02
CA PRO A 78 -9.35 -12.67 4.13
C PRO A 78 -8.25 -12.20 5.08
N ASP A 79 -8.08 -12.86 6.23
CA ASP A 79 -7.06 -12.50 7.22
C ASP A 79 -5.64 -12.74 6.70
N GLN A 80 -5.44 -13.83 5.93
CA GLN A 80 -4.15 -14.13 5.30
C GLN A 80 -3.84 -13.12 4.18
N ALA A 81 -4.82 -12.81 3.35
CA ALA A 81 -4.70 -11.81 2.30
C ALA A 81 -4.34 -10.43 2.89
N LEU A 82 -5.03 -10.05 3.96
CA LEU A 82 -4.79 -8.80 4.67
C LEU A 82 -3.37 -8.74 5.25
N LYS A 83 -2.94 -9.81 5.90
CA LYS A 83 -1.59 -9.90 6.48
C LYS A 83 -0.53 -9.74 5.39
N LEU A 84 -0.63 -10.47 4.30
CA LEU A 84 0.32 -10.37 3.19
C LEU A 84 0.32 -8.99 2.55
N MET A 85 -0.85 -8.37 2.36
CA MET A 85 -0.97 -7.03 1.78
C MET A 85 -0.37 -5.93 2.66
N LEU A 86 -0.47 -6.05 3.97
CA LEU A 86 0.00 -5.02 4.91
C LEU A 86 1.47 -5.20 5.31
N GLN A 87 1.95 -6.44 5.35
CA GLN A 87 3.26 -6.80 5.89
C GLN A 87 4.19 -7.48 4.86
N GLY A 88 3.68 -7.82 3.68
CA GLY A 88 4.51 -8.37 2.61
C GLY A 88 5.46 -7.30 2.09
N GLY A 89 6.75 -7.63 2.06
CA GLY A 89 7.79 -6.78 1.48
C GLY A 89 8.16 -7.20 0.06
N ASP A 90 9.23 -6.59 -0.48
CA ASP A 90 9.78 -6.86 -1.80
C ASP A 90 8.86 -6.53 -2.99
N ASP A 91 7.85 -5.67 -2.78
CA ASP A 91 6.93 -5.24 -3.84
C ASP A 91 7.56 -4.22 -4.80
N TYR A 92 8.43 -3.35 -4.29
CA TYR A 92 9.10 -2.27 -5.02
C TYR A 92 8.14 -1.36 -5.81
N GLU A 93 6.90 -1.26 -5.30
CA GLU A 93 5.93 -0.27 -5.75
C GLU A 93 6.14 1.06 -5.02
N LEU A 94 5.48 2.15 -5.46
CA LEU A 94 5.57 3.43 -4.78
C LEU A 94 4.36 3.69 -3.91
N LEU A 95 4.62 3.95 -2.63
CA LEU A 95 3.69 4.57 -1.70
C LEU A 95 3.94 6.08 -1.69
N PHE A 96 2.91 6.88 -1.87
CA PHE A 96 3.04 8.33 -1.82
C PHE A 96 1.83 9.03 -1.22
N THR A 97 2.04 10.24 -0.75
CA THR A 97 0.97 11.13 -0.28
C THR A 97 0.84 12.33 -1.20
N ALA A 98 -0.38 12.82 -1.38
CA ALA A 98 -0.62 14.01 -2.18
C ALA A 98 -1.84 14.80 -1.65
N PRO A 99 -1.87 16.13 -1.81
CA PRO A 99 -3.04 16.94 -1.47
C PRO A 99 -4.24 16.55 -2.36
N LYS A 100 -5.45 16.61 -1.81
CA LYS A 100 -6.69 16.37 -2.56
C LYS A 100 -6.82 17.22 -3.83
N SER A 101 -6.26 18.43 -3.81
CA SER A 101 -6.23 19.33 -4.98
C SER A 101 -5.43 18.79 -6.17
N LYS A 102 -4.57 17.80 -5.96
CA LYS A 102 -3.77 17.13 -7.01
C LYS A 102 -4.45 15.92 -7.64
N ALA A 103 -5.67 15.58 -7.23
CA ALA A 103 -6.38 14.38 -7.71
C ALA A 103 -6.51 14.31 -9.24
N GLN A 104 -6.74 15.45 -9.92
CA GLN A 104 -6.84 15.49 -11.38
C GLN A 104 -5.48 15.21 -12.05
N ALA A 105 -4.40 15.76 -11.50
CA ALA A 105 -3.04 15.51 -11.99
C ALA A 105 -2.67 14.03 -11.82
N LEU A 106 -3.01 13.41 -10.68
CA LEU A 106 -2.77 11.98 -10.45
C LEU A 106 -3.54 11.09 -11.44
N LYS A 107 -4.79 11.45 -11.78
CA LYS A 107 -5.55 10.74 -12.83
C LYS A 107 -4.87 10.82 -14.20
N ALA A 108 -4.36 11.99 -14.57
CA ALA A 108 -3.63 12.17 -15.82
C ALA A 108 -2.35 11.33 -15.87
N ILE A 109 -1.57 11.33 -14.78
CA ILE A 109 -0.36 10.50 -14.64
C ILE A 109 -0.69 9.01 -14.79
N ALA A 110 -1.75 8.54 -14.10
CA ALA A 110 -2.18 7.14 -14.19
C ALA A 110 -2.54 6.73 -15.63
N GLN A 111 -3.21 7.61 -16.38
CA GLN A 111 -3.57 7.39 -17.78
C GLN A 111 -2.35 7.41 -18.69
N GLU A 112 -1.46 8.39 -18.55
CA GLU A 112 -0.26 8.55 -19.36
C GLU A 112 0.70 7.36 -19.20
N LEU A 113 0.90 6.91 -17.96
CA LEU A 113 1.79 5.78 -17.67
C LEU A 113 1.10 4.41 -17.80
N ASN A 114 -0.20 4.40 -18.09
CA ASN A 114 -1.02 3.17 -18.07
C ASN A 114 -0.79 2.35 -16.78
N LEU A 115 -0.72 3.05 -15.64
CA LEU A 115 -0.43 2.48 -14.33
C LEU A 115 -1.57 2.85 -13.37
N PRO A 116 -2.26 1.87 -12.76
CA PRO A 116 -3.31 2.17 -11.80
C PRO A 116 -2.74 2.81 -10.54
N LEU A 117 -3.34 3.92 -10.09
CA LEU A 117 -3.06 4.55 -8.81
C LEU A 117 -4.27 4.40 -7.91
N THR A 118 -4.08 3.81 -6.75
CA THR A 118 -5.17 3.51 -5.80
C THR A 118 -5.06 4.35 -4.54
N VAL A 119 -6.16 5.00 -4.17
CA VAL A 119 -6.24 5.70 -2.87
C VAL A 119 -6.53 4.67 -1.78
N ILE A 120 -5.56 4.44 -0.91
CA ILE A 120 -5.65 3.44 0.15
C ILE A 120 -6.04 4.02 1.51
N GLY A 121 -6.02 5.36 1.66
CA GLY A 121 -6.33 6.00 2.93
C GLY A 121 -6.13 7.51 2.90
N GLN A 122 -5.94 8.06 4.06
CA GLN A 122 -5.68 9.48 4.26
C GLN A 122 -4.69 9.72 5.39
N VAL A 123 -3.88 10.78 5.25
CA VAL A 123 -3.00 11.27 6.32
C VAL A 123 -3.82 12.02 7.36
N THR A 124 -3.47 11.85 8.65
CA THR A 124 -4.12 12.48 9.80
C THR A 124 -3.14 13.32 10.62
N GLU A 125 -3.68 14.22 11.44
CA GLU A 125 -2.84 15.03 12.35
C GLU A 125 -2.33 14.22 13.55
N ASN A 126 -3.12 13.27 14.04
CA ASN A 126 -2.76 12.44 15.17
C ASN A 126 -1.80 11.35 14.71
N ALA A 127 -0.71 11.14 15.43
CA ALA A 127 0.26 10.08 15.15
C ALA A 127 -0.38 8.70 15.24
N GLY A 128 0.19 7.74 14.49
CA GLY A 128 -0.24 6.34 14.45
C GLY A 128 -0.90 5.95 13.13
N ILE A 129 -1.06 4.64 12.93
CA ILE A 129 -1.74 4.07 11.77
C ILE A 129 -3.02 3.41 12.27
N GLU A 130 -4.15 3.86 11.76
CA GLU A 130 -5.46 3.28 12.03
C GLU A 130 -5.94 2.47 10.82
N LEU A 131 -6.37 1.23 11.05
CA LEU A 131 -6.93 0.37 10.01
C LEU A 131 -8.46 0.40 10.09
N LEU A 132 -9.10 0.84 9.02
CA LEU A 132 -10.55 0.93 8.92
C LEU A 132 -11.09 -0.25 8.08
N HIS A 133 -11.94 -1.07 8.71
CA HIS A 133 -12.75 -2.06 8.02
C HIS A 133 -14.16 -1.49 7.82
N ALA A 134 -14.53 -1.18 6.58
CA ALA A 134 -15.68 -0.35 6.25
C ALA A 134 -15.56 1.04 6.89
N SER A 135 -16.45 1.42 7.80
CA SER A 135 -16.39 2.69 8.55
C SER A 135 -15.93 2.53 10.00
N ASN A 136 -15.54 1.33 10.42
CA ASN A 136 -15.14 1.04 11.80
C ASN A 136 -13.65 0.72 11.87
N LEU A 137 -13.01 1.07 13.00
CA LEU A 137 -11.66 0.59 13.33
C LEU A 137 -11.68 -0.92 13.44
N LEU A 138 -10.63 -1.58 12.94
CA LEU A 138 -10.40 -2.99 13.24
C LEU A 138 -10.21 -3.15 14.76
N ASP A 139 -10.80 -4.21 15.30
CA ASP A 139 -10.67 -4.49 16.72
C ASP A 139 -9.22 -4.85 17.09
N THR A 140 -8.91 -4.71 18.38
CA THR A 140 -7.56 -4.91 18.89
C THR A 140 -7.08 -6.36 18.76
N GLU A 141 -7.98 -7.35 18.71
CA GLU A 141 -7.60 -8.76 18.51
C GLU A 141 -7.20 -9.02 17.06
N THR A 142 -7.96 -8.51 16.11
CA THR A 142 -7.61 -8.57 14.68
C THR A 142 -6.28 -7.86 14.41
N LEU A 143 -6.08 -6.67 14.99
CA LEU A 143 -4.80 -5.95 14.88
C LEU A 143 -3.63 -6.74 15.48
N LYS A 144 -3.82 -7.39 16.63
CA LYS A 144 -2.81 -8.27 17.25
C LYS A 144 -2.53 -9.52 16.42
N SER A 145 -3.53 -10.11 15.77
CA SER A 145 -3.35 -11.26 14.88
C SER A 145 -2.55 -10.94 13.63
N LEU A 146 -2.57 -9.67 13.21
CA LEU A 146 -1.76 -9.15 12.12
C LEU A 146 -0.29 -8.93 12.52
N GLY A 147 0.07 -9.18 13.80
CA GLY A 147 1.38 -8.91 14.35
C GLY A 147 1.47 -7.45 14.82
N SER A 148 1.75 -7.23 16.11
CA SER A 148 1.90 -5.88 16.66
C SER A 148 3.16 -5.25 16.09
N TYR A 149 3.02 -4.33 15.16
CA TYR A 149 4.06 -3.36 14.86
C TYR A 149 3.95 -2.23 15.90
N ASP A 150 4.59 -2.47 17.07
CA ASP A 150 4.82 -1.45 18.07
C ASP A 150 6.07 -0.62 17.69
N HIS A 151 5.99 0.09 16.57
CA HIS A 151 7.05 1.01 16.17
C HIS A 151 6.84 2.46 16.65
N PHE A 152 5.83 2.67 17.48
CA PHE A 152 5.58 3.97 18.11
C PHE A 152 5.63 3.85 19.64
N VAL A 153 6.78 3.50 20.20
CA VAL A 153 7.13 3.76 21.60
C VAL A 153 8.17 4.86 21.64
#